data_17902c976efd60d2037f61fe8cd2d1c9
#
_entry.id   17902c976efd60d2037f61fe8cd2d1c9
#
_cell.length_a   1.000
_cell.length_b   1.000
_cell.length_c   1.000
_cell.angle_alpha   90.00
_cell.angle_beta   90.00
_cell.angle_gamma   90.00
#
_symmetry.space_group_name_H-M   'P 1'
#
loop_
_entity.id
_entity.type
_entity.pdbx_description
1 polymer ?
#
loop_
_entity_poly.entity_id
_entity_poly.type
_entity_poly.pdbx_seq_one_letter_code
_entity_poly.pdbx_strand_id
1 'polypeptide(L)'
;MFERHAALVAAIAVSLCAQTPLENAGKPMRVLYECMAADTLAAGLGCSEEDPCPVYLELSNVEAIGAKIFVTGNIHTAMATLYSILLASENGGNTWTEPHPRLRSSGLDQVQFADNLTGWISGANLQGAPRDPFLLITTDGGKTWHERPIFEEGRVAAIERFWFDTSSHGTMLIDARLDNGKREWVETHNGGESWAAQETADPAHAAKERPVTAPGWRVRTDAATHSYVIEKSENNRWRKAASFMVDIASCKE
;
A
#
# COMPACT_ATOMS: atom_id res chain seq x y z
N MET A 1 -25.19 53.45 23.44
CA MET A 1 -24.72 53.31 22.05
C MET A 1 -23.81 52.13 22.04
N PHE A 2 -24.34 50.94 21.73
CA PHE A 2 -23.55 49.68 21.72
C PHE A 2 -23.33 49.27 20.25
N GLU A 3 -22.09 49.37 19.80
CA GLU A 3 -21.69 48.86 18.49
C GLU A 3 -21.57 47.34 18.54
N ARG A 4 -22.32 46.66 17.70
CA ARG A 4 -22.21 45.20 17.46
C ARG A 4 -21.17 44.97 16.37
N HIS A 5 -20.03 44.40 16.72
CA HIS A 5 -19.09 43.87 15.75
C HIS A 5 -19.56 42.51 15.29
N ALA A 6 -19.97 42.40 14.04
CA ALA A 6 -20.24 41.14 13.37
C ALA A 6 -18.90 40.57 12.89
N ALA A 7 -18.48 39.46 13.48
CA ALA A 7 -17.32 38.70 12.99
C ALA A 7 -17.74 37.85 11.78
N LEU A 8 -17.18 38.16 10.63
CA LEU A 8 -17.35 37.38 9.41
C LEU A 8 -16.45 36.12 9.51
N VAL A 9 -17.03 34.95 9.71
CA VAL A 9 -16.30 33.66 9.64
C VAL A 9 -16.25 33.25 8.17
N ALA A 10 -15.09 33.39 7.55
CA ALA A 10 -14.82 32.87 6.21
C ALA A 10 -14.63 31.35 6.30
N ALA A 11 -15.59 30.58 5.81
CA ALA A 11 -15.46 29.16 5.63
C ALA A 11 -14.51 28.89 4.44
N ILE A 12 -13.31 28.40 4.74
CA ILE A 12 -12.38 27.92 3.71
C ILE A 12 -12.91 26.54 3.25
N ALA A 13 -13.51 26.50 2.07
CA ALA A 13 -13.86 25.25 1.42
C ALA A 13 -12.56 24.59 0.92
N VAL A 14 -12.10 23.56 1.64
CA VAL A 14 -11.04 22.69 1.14
C VAL A 14 -11.65 21.84 0.03
N SER A 15 -11.32 22.18 -1.22
CA SER A 15 -11.69 21.38 -2.39
C SER A 15 -10.86 20.09 -2.35
N LEU A 16 -11.44 18.98 -1.86
CA LEU A 16 -10.86 17.67 -2.11
C LEU A 16 -10.96 17.43 -3.62
N CYS A 17 -9.84 17.44 -4.32
CA CYS A 17 -9.74 16.91 -5.67
C CYS A 17 -10.01 15.40 -5.60
N ALA A 18 -11.25 14.98 -5.75
CA ALA A 18 -11.59 13.58 -5.90
C ALA A 18 -10.99 13.09 -7.22
N GLN A 19 -10.06 12.16 -7.14
CA GLN A 19 -9.50 11.51 -8.33
C GLN A 19 -10.62 10.82 -9.10
N THR A 20 -10.64 10.97 -10.42
CA THR A 20 -11.61 10.28 -11.27
C THR A 20 -11.39 8.77 -11.17
N PRO A 21 -12.42 7.98 -10.88
CA PRO A 21 -12.29 6.53 -10.84
C PRO A 21 -11.77 5.96 -12.16
N LEU A 22 -10.94 4.92 -12.06
CA LEU A 22 -10.45 4.18 -13.21
C LEU A 22 -11.53 3.16 -13.65
N GLU A 23 -11.95 3.23 -14.89
CA GLU A 23 -12.97 2.33 -15.46
C GLU A 23 -12.33 1.09 -16.08
N ASN A 24 -12.78 -0.10 -15.65
CA ASN A 24 -12.27 -1.36 -16.18
C ASN A 24 -12.98 -1.76 -17.48
N ALA A 25 -12.48 -1.30 -18.60
CA ALA A 25 -12.96 -1.65 -19.93
C ALA A 25 -12.26 -2.88 -20.54
N GLY A 26 -11.65 -3.75 -19.71
CA GLY A 26 -10.93 -4.95 -20.15
C GLY A 26 -9.51 -4.71 -20.68
N LYS A 27 -9.10 -3.46 -20.82
CA LYS A 27 -7.72 -3.03 -21.13
C LYS A 27 -6.99 -2.63 -19.84
N PRO A 28 -5.64 -2.55 -19.85
CA PRO A 28 -4.91 -2.01 -18.70
C PRO A 28 -5.38 -0.59 -18.37
N MET A 29 -5.79 -0.39 -17.13
CA MET A 29 -6.13 0.93 -16.59
C MET A 29 -4.86 1.71 -16.33
N ARG A 30 -4.88 3.01 -16.60
CA ARG A 30 -3.72 3.88 -16.49
C ARG A 30 -3.69 4.56 -15.14
N VAL A 31 -2.75 4.17 -14.31
CA VAL A 31 -2.43 4.86 -13.05
C VAL A 31 -1.66 6.14 -13.42
N LEU A 32 -2.30 7.28 -13.27
CA LEU A 32 -1.70 8.56 -13.62
C LEU A 32 -0.61 8.91 -12.59
N TYR A 33 0.56 9.27 -13.08
CA TYR A 33 1.64 9.79 -12.25
C TYR A 33 2.35 10.92 -12.99
N GLU A 34 2.36 12.08 -12.38
CA GLU A 34 3.10 13.25 -12.86
C GLU A 34 4.38 13.39 -12.02
N CYS A 35 5.52 13.20 -12.64
CA CYS A 35 6.80 13.33 -11.97
C CYS A 35 7.14 14.80 -11.78
N MET A 36 7.39 15.20 -10.55
CA MET A 36 7.84 16.55 -10.18
C MET A 36 9.31 16.55 -9.86
N ALA A 37 10.01 17.67 -10.10
CA ALA A 37 11.42 17.85 -9.72
C ALA A 37 11.67 17.55 -8.22
N ALA A 38 10.69 17.83 -7.36
CA ALA A 38 10.76 17.50 -5.95
C ALA A 38 10.78 15.97 -5.67
N ASP A 39 10.30 15.15 -6.57
CA ASP A 39 10.30 13.68 -6.41
C ASP A 39 11.68 13.12 -6.74
N THR A 40 12.29 13.59 -7.84
CA THR A 40 13.64 13.20 -8.24
C THR A 40 14.66 13.65 -7.21
N LEU A 41 14.55 14.89 -6.71
CA LEU A 41 15.42 15.42 -5.67
C LEU A 41 15.30 14.63 -4.36
N ALA A 42 14.08 14.36 -3.89
CA ALA A 42 13.86 13.59 -2.67
C ALA A 42 14.38 12.15 -2.78
N ALA A 43 14.32 11.56 -3.96
CA ALA A 43 14.83 10.23 -4.25
C ALA A 43 16.35 10.20 -4.54
N GLY A 44 17.02 11.37 -4.59
CA GLY A 44 18.45 11.48 -4.93
C GLY A 44 18.75 11.08 -6.38
N LEU A 45 17.81 11.28 -7.30
CA LEU A 45 17.93 10.93 -8.70
C LEU A 45 18.45 12.12 -9.52
N GLY A 46 19.36 11.87 -10.44
CA GLY A 46 19.86 12.83 -11.42
C GLY A 46 19.23 12.64 -12.79
N CYS A 47 17.90 12.67 -12.87
CA CYS A 47 17.18 12.54 -14.14
C CYS A 47 17.29 13.83 -14.95
N SER A 48 17.46 13.73 -16.26
CA SER A 48 17.51 14.89 -17.16
C SER A 48 16.72 14.61 -18.44
N GLU A 49 16.61 15.61 -19.32
CA GLU A 49 16.01 15.40 -20.66
C GLU A 49 16.84 14.45 -21.53
N GLU A 50 18.17 14.46 -21.34
CA GLU A 50 19.11 13.60 -22.10
C GLU A 50 19.19 12.20 -21.48
N ASP A 51 18.98 12.07 -20.16
CA ASP A 51 18.97 10.80 -19.43
C ASP A 51 17.73 10.73 -18.51
N PRO A 52 16.54 10.52 -19.07
CA PRO A 52 15.31 10.47 -18.28
C PRO A 52 15.21 9.17 -17.47
N CYS A 53 14.70 9.25 -16.24
CA CYS A 53 14.46 8.08 -15.42
C CYS A 53 13.09 7.46 -15.75
N PRO A 54 13.03 6.27 -16.34
CA PRO A 54 11.77 5.57 -16.58
C PRO A 54 11.06 5.25 -15.27
N VAL A 55 9.74 5.42 -15.25
CA VAL A 55 8.88 5.14 -14.11
C VAL A 55 8.10 3.86 -14.34
N TYR A 56 8.01 3.05 -13.31
CA TYR A 56 7.36 1.75 -13.33
C TYR A 56 6.30 1.69 -12.22
N LEU A 57 5.26 0.91 -12.46
CA LEU A 57 4.31 0.46 -11.46
C LEU A 57 4.73 -0.94 -11.00
N GLU A 58 4.74 -1.18 -9.70
CA GLU A 58 4.83 -2.50 -9.11
C GLU A 58 3.62 -2.74 -8.22
N LEU A 59 2.94 -3.88 -8.41
CA LEU A 59 1.86 -4.32 -7.53
C LEU A 59 2.30 -5.58 -6.79
N SER A 60 2.20 -5.53 -5.45
CA SER A 60 2.77 -6.52 -4.54
C SER A 60 1.76 -7.57 -4.11
N ASN A 61 0.54 -7.14 -3.73
CA ASN A 61 -0.43 -8.01 -3.09
C ASN A 61 -1.87 -7.66 -3.49
N VAL A 62 -2.77 -8.63 -3.30
CA VAL A 62 -4.21 -8.46 -3.52
C VAL A 62 -5.00 -9.15 -2.42
N GLU A 63 -5.98 -8.45 -1.88
CA GLU A 63 -6.98 -8.98 -0.93
C GLU A 63 -8.38 -8.69 -1.45
N ALA A 64 -9.30 -9.64 -1.24
CA ALA A 64 -10.69 -9.47 -1.65
C ALA A 64 -11.64 -9.95 -0.57
N ILE A 65 -12.59 -9.09 -0.21
CA ILE A 65 -13.63 -9.38 0.76
C ILE A 65 -15.01 -8.98 0.22
N GLY A 66 -15.84 -9.98 -0.10
CA GLY A 66 -17.09 -9.75 -0.81
C GLY A 66 -16.86 -9.17 -2.20
N ALA A 67 -17.45 -8.00 -2.48
CA ALA A 67 -17.25 -7.27 -3.72
C ALA A 67 -16.07 -6.27 -3.69
N LYS A 68 -15.47 -6.07 -2.51
CA LYS A 68 -14.32 -5.19 -2.36
C LYS A 68 -13.04 -5.91 -2.74
N ILE A 69 -12.13 -5.19 -3.42
CA ILE A 69 -10.82 -5.69 -3.81
C ILE A 69 -9.81 -4.58 -3.51
N PHE A 70 -8.73 -4.93 -2.83
CA PHE A 70 -7.62 -4.03 -2.51
C PHE A 70 -6.35 -4.56 -3.13
N VAL A 71 -5.55 -3.67 -3.72
CA VAL A 71 -4.27 -4.00 -4.34
C VAL A 71 -3.23 -3.00 -3.87
N THR A 72 -2.13 -3.50 -3.34
CA THR A 72 -1.01 -2.71 -2.82
C THR A 72 0.17 -2.72 -3.77
N GLY A 73 1.05 -1.74 -3.63
CA GLY A 73 2.27 -1.65 -4.40
C GLY A 73 3.00 -0.32 -4.28
N ASN A 74 3.79 -0.01 -5.29
CA ASN A 74 4.55 1.21 -5.37
C ASN A 74 4.76 1.70 -6.82
N ILE A 75 5.13 2.96 -6.94
CA ILE A 75 5.60 3.62 -8.17
C ILE A 75 7.08 3.89 -7.96
N HIS A 76 7.92 3.42 -8.86
CA HIS A 76 9.37 3.46 -8.71
C HIS A 76 10.10 3.72 -10.03
N THR A 77 11.35 4.12 -9.95
CA THR A 77 12.33 4.05 -11.03
C THR A 77 13.20 2.81 -10.85
N ALA A 78 14.14 2.57 -11.74
CA ALA A 78 15.12 1.50 -11.56
C ALA A 78 15.99 1.65 -10.29
N MET A 79 16.10 2.87 -9.75
CA MET A 79 17.02 3.22 -8.66
C MET A 79 16.32 3.52 -7.34
N ALA A 80 15.06 3.95 -7.34
CA ALA A 80 14.38 4.40 -6.14
C ALA A 80 12.86 4.25 -6.22
N THR A 81 12.25 3.99 -5.07
CA THR A 81 10.80 4.06 -4.88
C THR A 81 10.38 5.52 -4.74
N LEU A 82 9.41 5.95 -5.53
CA LEU A 82 8.89 7.32 -5.52
C LEU A 82 7.69 7.44 -4.59
N TYR A 83 6.71 6.55 -4.75
CA TYR A 83 5.47 6.60 -3.97
C TYR A 83 4.89 5.21 -3.75
N SER A 84 4.21 5.04 -2.62
CA SER A 84 3.29 3.92 -2.42
C SER A 84 2.03 4.08 -3.27
N ILE A 85 1.32 2.97 -3.51
CA ILE A 85 -0.01 3.00 -4.13
C ILE A 85 -0.93 1.98 -3.48
N LEU A 86 -2.17 2.40 -3.22
CA LEU A 86 -3.29 1.56 -2.82
C LEU A 86 -4.42 1.74 -3.83
N LEU A 87 -4.76 0.67 -4.54
CA LEU A 87 -5.90 0.64 -5.45
C LEU A 87 -7.04 -0.14 -4.82
N ALA A 88 -8.26 0.38 -4.88
CA ALA A 88 -9.43 -0.28 -4.33
C ALA A 88 -10.61 -0.25 -5.29
N SER A 89 -11.38 -1.34 -5.29
CA SER A 89 -12.67 -1.46 -5.96
C SER A 89 -13.75 -1.87 -4.96
N GLU A 90 -14.90 -1.23 -5.03
CA GLU A 90 -16.08 -1.56 -4.20
C GLU A 90 -17.09 -2.44 -4.95
N ASN A 91 -16.88 -2.71 -6.24
CA ASN A 91 -17.86 -3.31 -7.15
C ASN A 91 -17.31 -4.47 -7.99
N GLY A 92 -16.46 -5.28 -7.37
CA GLY A 92 -15.91 -6.49 -8.00
C GLY A 92 -14.91 -6.23 -9.13
N GLY A 93 -14.25 -5.07 -9.12
CA GLY A 93 -13.23 -4.72 -10.10
C GLY A 93 -13.74 -3.95 -11.32
N ASN A 94 -14.99 -3.46 -11.31
CA ASN A 94 -15.52 -2.66 -12.42
C ASN A 94 -14.98 -1.23 -12.42
N THR A 95 -14.88 -0.61 -11.25
CA THR A 95 -14.25 0.71 -11.08
C THR A 95 -13.23 0.67 -9.95
N TRP A 96 -12.21 1.53 -10.03
CA TRP A 96 -11.11 1.57 -9.08
C TRP A 96 -10.77 2.99 -8.69
N THR A 97 -10.37 3.16 -7.43
CA THR A 97 -9.95 4.43 -6.83
C THR A 97 -8.67 4.22 -6.01
N GLU A 98 -8.05 5.32 -5.61
CA GLU A 98 -6.99 5.33 -4.61
C GLU A 98 -7.57 5.90 -3.30
N PRO A 99 -7.99 5.04 -2.34
CA PRO A 99 -8.63 5.50 -1.10
C PRO A 99 -7.66 6.09 -0.07
N HIS A 100 -6.37 6.04 -0.33
CA HIS A 100 -5.32 6.59 0.53
C HIS A 100 -4.35 7.45 -0.28
N PRO A 101 -3.91 8.60 0.23
CA PRO A 101 -2.86 9.39 -0.39
C PRO A 101 -1.58 8.57 -0.58
N ARG A 102 -0.91 8.77 -1.68
CA ARG A 102 0.40 8.14 -1.92
C ARG A 102 1.43 8.66 -0.93
N LEU A 103 2.13 7.74 -0.27
CA LEU A 103 3.21 8.07 0.66
C LEU A 103 4.53 8.13 -0.12
N ARG A 104 5.25 9.25 0.04
CA ARG A 104 6.53 9.47 -0.65
C ARG A 104 7.60 8.50 -0.13
N SER A 105 8.43 8.01 -1.06
CA SER A 105 9.54 7.08 -0.78
C SER A 105 9.13 5.84 0.02
N SER A 106 7.87 5.43 -0.10
CA SER A 106 7.33 4.30 0.65
C SER A 106 6.72 3.26 -0.29
N GLY A 107 6.76 2.00 0.11
CA GLY A 107 6.03 0.91 -0.52
C GLY A 107 4.96 0.36 0.39
N LEU A 108 3.87 -0.15 -0.19
CA LEU A 108 2.87 -0.97 0.48
C LEU A 108 3.00 -2.40 -0.02
N ASP A 109 2.95 -3.36 0.92
CA ASP A 109 3.20 -4.76 0.60
C ASP A 109 1.97 -5.62 0.87
N GLN A 110 1.90 -6.32 1.98
CA GLN A 110 0.81 -7.23 2.30
C GLN A 110 -0.45 -6.47 2.73
N VAL A 111 -1.62 -6.92 2.27
CA VAL A 111 -2.93 -6.47 2.74
C VAL A 111 -3.72 -7.66 3.30
N GLN A 112 -4.44 -7.46 4.41
CA GLN A 112 -5.32 -8.46 5.02
C GLN A 112 -6.51 -7.79 5.68
N PHE A 113 -7.67 -8.43 5.58
CA PHE A 113 -8.88 -8.09 6.33
C PHE A 113 -9.28 -9.24 7.26
N ALA A 114 -9.62 -8.92 8.50
CA ALA A 114 -10.22 -9.90 9.43
C ALA A 114 -11.73 -10.04 9.23
N ASP A 115 -12.37 -8.95 8.81
CA ASP A 115 -13.81 -8.87 8.54
C ASP A 115 -14.11 -7.78 7.49
N ASN A 116 -15.38 -7.48 7.24
CA ASN A 116 -15.78 -6.47 6.24
C ASN A 116 -15.42 -5.02 6.61
N LEU A 117 -14.94 -4.77 7.83
CA LEU A 117 -14.65 -3.43 8.36
C LEU A 117 -13.19 -3.24 8.71
N THR A 118 -12.55 -4.26 9.31
CA THR A 118 -11.22 -4.15 9.90
C THR A 118 -10.17 -4.79 9.00
N GLY A 119 -9.16 -4.01 8.63
CA GLY A 119 -8.07 -4.47 7.77
C GLY A 119 -6.76 -3.74 8.02
N TRP A 120 -5.68 -4.32 7.53
CA TRP A 120 -4.30 -3.84 7.68
C TRP A 120 -3.53 -3.94 6.39
N ILE A 121 -2.61 -3.01 6.20
CA ILE A 121 -1.65 -3.02 5.10
C ILE A 121 -0.27 -2.75 5.69
N SER A 122 0.72 -3.61 5.38
CA SER A 122 2.10 -3.35 5.75
C SER A 122 2.77 -2.40 4.77
N GLY A 123 3.65 -1.55 5.29
CA GLY A 123 4.46 -0.65 4.51
C GLY A 123 5.78 -0.32 5.20
N ALA A 124 6.69 0.26 4.44
CA ALA A 124 7.95 0.78 4.93
C ALA A 124 8.43 1.95 4.08
N ASN A 125 9.26 2.81 4.66
CA ASN A 125 10.04 3.77 3.89
C ASN A 125 11.15 3.01 3.15
N LEU A 126 11.27 3.24 1.85
CA LEU A 126 12.22 2.58 0.95
C LEU A 126 13.29 3.53 0.40
N GLN A 127 13.60 4.59 1.12
CA GLN A 127 14.72 5.46 0.79
C GLN A 127 16.05 4.80 1.22
N GLY A 128 16.64 4.04 0.30
CA GLY A 128 17.77 3.16 0.59
C GLY A 128 17.33 1.80 1.16
N ALA A 129 17.84 1.43 2.33
CA ALA A 129 17.37 0.22 3.01
C ALA A 129 15.96 0.42 3.58
N PRO A 130 15.11 -0.63 3.60
CA PRO A 130 13.80 -0.55 4.23
C PRO A 130 13.91 -0.12 5.69
N ARG A 131 13.14 0.89 6.08
CA ARG A 131 13.16 1.47 7.41
C ARG A 131 11.78 1.95 7.84
N ASP A 132 11.65 2.21 9.13
CA ASP A 132 10.45 2.78 9.73
C ASP A 132 9.17 2.05 9.27
N PRO A 133 9.11 0.71 9.49
CA PRO A 133 7.95 -0.06 9.07
C PRO A 133 6.69 0.40 9.80
N PHE A 134 5.57 0.39 9.07
CA PHE A 134 4.27 0.84 9.57
C PHE A 134 3.14 -0.09 9.11
N LEU A 135 2.00 0.03 9.76
CA LEU A 135 0.73 -0.46 9.25
C LEU A 135 -0.17 0.71 8.87
N LEU A 136 -0.90 0.57 7.77
CA LEU A 136 -2.13 1.30 7.55
C LEU A 136 -3.26 0.44 8.12
N ILE A 137 -4.08 1.02 8.98
CA ILE A 137 -5.19 0.34 9.66
C ILE A 137 -6.50 0.98 9.23
N THR A 138 -7.48 0.17 8.87
CA THR A 138 -8.86 0.60 8.62
C THR A 138 -9.83 -0.08 9.57
N THR A 139 -10.88 0.64 9.98
CA THR A 139 -12.01 0.11 10.76
C THR A 139 -13.36 0.42 10.11
N ASP A 140 -13.34 0.93 8.87
CA ASP A 140 -14.52 1.30 8.09
C ASP A 140 -14.60 0.61 6.72
N GLY A 141 -13.86 -0.49 6.59
CA GLY A 141 -13.85 -1.33 5.40
C GLY A 141 -13.04 -0.74 4.26
N GLY A 142 -11.98 -0.02 4.56
CA GLY A 142 -11.01 0.52 3.60
C GLY A 142 -11.40 1.87 3.01
N LYS A 143 -12.39 2.56 3.57
CA LYS A 143 -12.74 3.92 3.14
C LYS A 143 -11.74 4.96 3.63
N THR A 144 -11.25 4.76 4.87
CA THR A 144 -10.17 5.54 5.46
C THR A 144 -9.10 4.64 6.05
N TRP A 145 -7.86 5.12 6.03
CA TRP A 145 -6.70 4.40 6.54
C TRP A 145 -5.87 5.31 7.42
N HIS A 146 -5.41 4.76 8.55
CA HIS A 146 -4.59 5.46 9.54
C HIS A 146 -3.23 4.78 9.64
N GLU A 147 -2.16 5.55 9.48
CA GLU A 147 -0.80 5.06 9.63
C GLU A 147 -0.45 4.85 11.10
N ARG A 148 0.13 3.71 11.40
CA ARG A 148 0.66 3.33 12.73
C ARG A 148 2.09 2.83 12.57
N PRO A 149 3.10 3.55 13.09
CA PRO A 149 4.47 3.08 13.12
C PRO A 149 4.57 1.84 14.01
N ILE A 150 5.44 0.89 13.65
CA ILE A 150 5.70 -0.30 14.46
C ILE A 150 6.64 0.03 15.63
N PHE A 151 7.55 0.97 15.43
CA PHE A 151 8.51 1.42 16.44
C PHE A 151 8.32 2.89 16.73
N GLU A 152 8.56 3.29 17.98
CA GLU A 152 8.53 4.71 18.38
C GLU A 152 9.72 5.50 17.84
N GLU A 153 10.87 4.85 17.70
CA GLU A 153 12.11 5.43 17.16
C GLU A 153 12.40 4.86 15.77
N GLY A 154 13.04 5.67 14.92
CA GLY A 154 13.41 5.26 13.56
C GLY A 154 14.30 4.02 13.57
N ARG A 155 13.94 3.00 12.78
CA ARG A 155 14.66 1.72 12.74
C ARG A 155 14.78 1.18 11.31
N VAL A 156 15.97 0.67 10.97
CA VAL A 156 16.17 -0.09 9.73
C VAL A 156 15.60 -1.50 9.93
N ALA A 157 14.41 -1.70 9.43
CA ALA A 157 13.68 -2.96 9.51
C ALA A 157 12.58 -3.00 8.45
N ALA A 158 12.05 -4.19 8.17
CA ALA A 158 10.88 -4.41 7.33
C ALA A 158 9.92 -5.39 7.97
N ILE A 159 8.63 -5.25 7.68
CA ILE A 159 7.65 -6.29 7.96
C ILE A 159 7.80 -7.37 6.90
N GLU A 160 8.28 -8.56 7.27
CA GLU A 160 8.40 -9.68 6.34
C GLU A 160 7.04 -10.28 6.02
N ARG A 161 6.18 -10.38 7.05
CA ARG A 161 4.78 -10.80 6.96
C ARG A 161 4.04 -10.50 8.25
N PHE A 162 2.73 -10.43 8.15
CA PHE A 162 1.84 -10.38 9.31
C PHE A 162 0.56 -11.17 9.05
N TRP A 163 -0.19 -11.48 10.10
CA TRP A 163 -1.57 -11.94 10.01
C TRP A 163 -2.34 -11.60 11.27
N PHE A 164 -3.61 -11.38 11.09
CA PHE A 164 -4.58 -11.18 12.16
C PHE A 164 -5.55 -12.36 12.17
N ASP A 165 -5.73 -12.97 13.34
CA ASP A 165 -6.72 -14.02 13.57
C ASP A 165 -8.09 -13.44 13.88
N THR A 166 -8.11 -12.25 14.48
CA THR A 166 -9.29 -11.46 14.83
C THR A 166 -9.00 -9.99 14.58
N SER A 167 -10.00 -9.13 14.73
CA SER A 167 -9.80 -7.68 14.65
C SER A 167 -8.89 -7.09 15.75
N SER A 168 -8.57 -7.86 16.81
CA SER A 168 -7.71 -7.42 17.91
C SER A 168 -6.39 -8.18 18.02
N HIS A 169 -6.37 -9.47 17.65
CA HIS A 169 -5.20 -10.32 17.82
C HIS A 169 -4.49 -10.57 16.50
N GLY A 170 -3.19 -10.27 16.47
CA GLY A 170 -2.34 -10.48 15.30
C GLY A 170 -0.89 -10.77 15.66
N THR A 171 -0.18 -11.34 14.72
CA THR A 171 1.26 -11.67 14.82
C THR A 171 1.99 -11.13 13.61
N MET A 172 3.24 -10.70 13.80
CA MET A 172 4.08 -10.11 12.77
C MET A 172 5.52 -10.63 12.87
N LEU A 173 6.14 -10.86 11.73
CA LEU A 173 7.57 -11.12 11.62
C LEU A 173 8.27 -9.86 11.10
N ILE A 174 9.16 -9.33 11.91
CA ILE A 174 10.02 -8.19 11.58
C ILE A 174 11.38 -8.72 11.16
N ASP A 175 11.90 -8.22 10.04
CA ASP A 175 13.27 -8.45 9.59
C ASP A 175 14.13 -7.21 9.86
N ALA A 176 15.00 -7.28 10.85
CA ALA A 176 15.95 -6.22 11.20
C ALA A 176 17.41 -6.60 10.89
N ARG A 177 17.65 -7.61 10.04
CA ARG A 177 19.01 -8.12 9.74
C ARG A 177 19.91 -7.10 9.06
N LEU A 178 19.34 -6.13 8.36
CA LEU A 178 20.10 -5.07 7.70
C LEU A 178 20.76 -4.08 8.69
N ASP A 179 20.29 -4.05 9.94
CA ASP A 179 20.84 -3.21 11.02
C ASP A 179 21.51 -4.07 12.11
N ASN A 180 22.23 -5.13 11.73
CA ASN A 180 22.84 -6.09 12.64
C ASN A 180 21.86 -6.75 13.64
N GLY A 181 20.57 -6.61 13.40
CA GLY A 181 19.50 -7.24 14.15
C GLY A 181 19.24 -8.67 13.67
N LYS A 182 18.12 -9.19 14.09
CA LYS A 182 17.62 -10.53 13.72
C LYS A 182 16.16 -10.45 13.30
N ARG A 183 15.60 -11.56 12.89
CA ARG A 183 14.16 -11.71 12.77
C ARG A 183 13.52 -11.78 14.15
N GLU A 184 12.48 -11.01 14.35
CA GLU A 184 11.76 -10.89 15.61
C GLU A 184 10.28 -11.16 15.39
N TRP A 185 9.71 -12.02 16.22
CA TRP A 185 8.28 -12.23 16.29
C TRP A 185 7.67 -11.27 17.30
N VAL A 186 6.65 -10.55 16.88
CA VAL A 186 5.87 -9.66 17.75
C VAL A 186 4.39 -9.99 17.62
N GLU A 187 3.64 -9.75 18.70
CA GLU A 187 2.20 -9.94 18.73
C GLU A 187 1.48 -8.69 19.23
N THR A 188 0.25 -8.53 18.79
CA THR A 188 -0.68 -7.49 19.23
C THR A 188 -1.97 -8.11 19.77
N HIS A 189 -2.55 -7.47 20.79
CA HIS A 189 -3.86 -7.80 21.33
C HIS A 189 -4.87 -6.66 21.23
N ASN A 190 -4.49 -5.57 20.53
CA ASN A 190 -5.30 -4.36 20.37
C ASN A 190 -5.39 -3.89 18.91
N GLY A 191 -5.35 -4.84 17.95
CA GLY A 191 -5.58 -4.53 16.55
C GLY A 191 -4.40 -3.85 15.84
N GLY A 192 -3.18 -3.96 16.40
CA GLY A 192 -1.97 -3.35 15.81
C GLY A 192 -1.64 -1.96 16.35
N GLU A 193 -2.36 -1.47 17.38
CA GLU A 193 -2.05 -0.19 18.03
C GLU A 193 -0.73 -0.25 18.82
N SER A 194 -0.38 -1.43 19.35
CA SER A 194 0.91 -1.71 19.97
C SER A 194 1.34 -3.15 19.77
N TRP A 195 2.65 -3.38 19.83
CA TRP A 195 3.27 -4.67 19.59
C TRP A 195 4.24 -5.02 20.70
N ALA A 196 4.22 -6.28 21.13
CA ALA A 196 5.14 -6.82 22.13
C ALA A 196 5.93 -7.99 21.55
N ALA A 197 7.18 -8.16 22.00
CA ALA A 197 7.96 -9.34 21.63
C ALA A 197 7.25 -10.61 22.12
N GLN A 198 7.18 -11.62 21.28
CA GLN A 198 6.57 -12.89 21.63
C GLN A 198 7.55 -13.71 22.48
N GLU A 199 7.17 -14.03 23.72
CA GLU A 199 8.03 -14.71 24.68
C GLU A 199 8.05 -16.24 24.53
N THR A 200 7.03 -16.84 23.92
CA THR A 200 6.89 -18.31 23.90
C THR A 200 6.31 -18.84 22.60
N ALA A 201 6.75 -20.05 22.25
CA ALA A 201 6.35 -20.89 21.13
C ALA A 201 6.83 -20.44 19.75
N ASP A 202 7.17 -21.39 18.92
CA ASP A 202 7.63 -21.17 17.54
C ASP A 202 6.45 -20.77 16.63
N PRO A 203 6.11 -19.48 16.48
CA PRO A 203 5.07 -19.02 15.57
C PRO A 203 5.48 -19.24 14.12
N ALA A 204 6.76 -19.53 13.89
CA ALA A 204 7.30 -19.80 12.58
C ALA A 204 6.56 -20.94 11.87
N HIS A 205 6.01 -21.90 12.62
CA HIS A 205 5.24 -23.01 12.05
C HIS A 205 3.90 -22.52 11.50
N ALA A 206 3.14 -21.80 12.29
CA ALA A 206 1.84 -21.25 11.89
C ALA A 206 1.97 -20.21 10.76
N ALA A 207 3.03 -19.39 10.79
CA ALA A 207 3.27 -18.36 9.79
C ALA A 207 3.65 -18.91 8.41
N LYS A 208 4.40 -20.02 8.35
CA LYS A 208 4.78 -20.64 7.08
C LYS A 208 3.60 -21.21 6.30
N GLU A 209 2.53 -21.57 6.99
CA GLU A 209 1.35 -22.21 6.38
C GLU A 209 0.31 -21.20 5.89
N ARG A 210 0.38 -19.92 6.33
CA ARG A 210 -0.59 -18.90 5.94
C ARG A 210 -0.15 -18.20 4.66
N PRO A 211 -1.02 -18.17 3.62
CA PRO A 211 -0.72 -17.43 2.41
C PRO A 211 -0.70 -15.93 2.69
N VAL A 212 0.26 -15.23 2.09
CA VAL A 212 0.35 -13.75 2.15
C VAL A 212 -0.72 -13.09 1.29
N THR A 213 -1.21 -13.78 0.28
CA THR A 213 -2.26 -13.30 -0.63
C THR A 213 -3.55 -14.06 -0.39
N ALA A 214 -4.70 -13.41 -0.56
CA ALA A 214 -6.02 -14.03 -0.44
C ALA A 214 -6.14 -15.30 -1.28
N PRO A 215 -6.71 -16.39 -0.74
CA PRO A 215 -6.91 -17.61 -1.47
C PRO A 215 -7.72 -17.37 -2.76
N GLY A 216 -7.22 -17.89 -3.87
CA GLY A 216 -7.88 -17.75 -5.17
C GLY A 216 -7.68 -16.40 -5.86
N TRP A 217 -6.79 -15.56 -5.37
CA TRP A 217 -6.36 -14.33 -6.01
C TRP A 217 -4.85 -14.32 -6.24
N ARG A 218 -4.39 -13.60 -7.24
CA ARG A 218 -2.96 -13.35 -7.46
C ARG A 218 -2.70 -12.09 -8.27
N VAL A 219 -1.54 -11.54 -8.09
CA VAL A 219 -0.94 -10.51 -8.94
C VAL A 219 0.03 -11.18 -9.91
N ARG A 220 0.02 -10.76 -11.16
CA ARG A 220 0.92 -11.26 -12.20
C ARG A 220 1.37 -10.11 -13.12
N THR A 221 2.61 -10.15 -13.55
CA THR A 221 3.10 -9.27 -14.62
C THR A 221 2.66 -9.79 -16.00
N ASP A 222 2.37 -8.88 -16.91
CA ASP A 222 2.13 -9.16 -18.33
C ASP A 222 3.15 -8.37 -19.15
N ALA A 223 4.18 -9.08 -19.62
CA ALA A 223 5.27 -8.48 -20.38
C ALA A 223 4.81 -7.94 -21.75
N ALA A 224 3.77 -8.52 -22.34
CA ALA A 224 3.28 -8.10 -23.65
C ALA A 224 2.60 -6.73 -23.61
N THR A 225 1.95 -6.40 -22.50
CA THR A 225 1.25 -5.12 -22.28
C THR A 225 1.95 -4.22 -21.28
N HIS A 226 3.12 -4.62 -20.74
CA HIS A 226 3.85 -3.92 -19.70
C HIS A 226 2.94 -3.52 -18.52
N SER A 227 2.09 -4.46 -18.07
CA SER A 227 1.08 -4.21 -17.05
C SER A 227 1.11 -5.27 -15.95
N TYR A 228 0.51 -4.93 -14.81
CA TYR A 228 0.15 -5.87 -13.77
C TYR A 228 -1.28 -6.34 -13.96
N VAL A 229 -1.50 -7.64 -13.81
CA VAL A 229 -2.81 -8.27 -13.96
C VAL A 229 -3.23 -8.86 -12.62
N ILE A 230 -4.42 -8.49 -12.18
CA ILE A 230 -5.10 -9.09 -11.04
C ILE A 230 -5.97 -10.22 -11.58
N GLU A 231 -5.73 -11.41 -11.08
CA GLU A 231 -6.45 -12.61 -11.49
C GLU A 231 -7.18 -13.26 -10.33
N LYS A 232 -8.37 -13.77 -10.62
CA LYS A 232 -9.21 -14.56 -9.72
C LYS A 232 -9.34 -15.98 -10.24
N SER A 233 -9.24 -16.95 -9.35
CA SER A 233 -9.51 -18.36 -9.67
C SER A 233 -11.02 -18.63 -9.68
N GLU A 234 -11.55 -19.05 -10.84
CA GLU A 234 -12.93 -19.46 -11.01
C GLU A 234 -12.97 -20.82 -11.71
N ASN A 235 -13.60 -21.82 -11.08
CA ASN A 235 -13.67 -23.19 -11.60
C ASN A 235 -12.27 -23.76 -11.97
N ASN A 236 -11.29 -23.59 -11.08
CA ASN A 236 -9.88 -23.98 -11.26
C ASN A 236 -9.18 -23.34 -12.47
N ARG A 237 -9.67 -22.20 -12.93
CA ARG A 237 -9.03 -21.40 -13.99
C ARG A 237 -8.82 -19.97 -13.53
N TRP A 238 -7.65 -19.42 -13.83
CA TRP A 238 -7.35 -18.02 -13.60
C TRP A 238 -8.03 -17.15 -14.64
N ARG A 239 -8.78 -16.16 -14.17
CA ARG A 239 -9.45 -15.16 -15.00
C ARG A 239 -8.98 -13.78 -14.61
N LYS A 240 -8.74 -12.94 -15.61
CA LYS A 240 -8.39 -11.55 -15.39
C LYS A 240 -9.59 -10.80 -14.77
N ALA A 241 -9.38 -10.24 -13.59
CA ALA A 241 -10.33 -9.36 -12.91
C ALA A 241 -10.04 -7.89 -13.24
N ALA A 242 -8.76 -7.51 -13.31
CA ALA A 242 -8.32 -6.16 -13.65
C ALA A 242 -6.90 -6.17 -14.21
N SER A 243 -6.47 -5.07 -14.81
CA SER A 243 -5.05 -4.85 -15.12
C SER A 243 -4.70 -3.37 -15.05
N PHE A 244 -3.45 -3.07 -14.68
CA PHE A 244 -2.95 -1.72 -14.44
C PHE A 244 -1.58 -1.50 -15.07
N MET A 245 -1.35 -0.29 -15.50
CA MET A 245 -0.03 0.21 -15.93
C MET A 245 0.14 1.65 -15.46
N VAL A 246 1.36 2.11 -15.29
CA VAL A 246 1.59 3.53 -15.04
C VAL A 246 1.46 4.30 -16.34
N ASP A 247 0.83 5.47 -16.28
CA ASP A 247 0.68 6.38 -17.43
C ASP A 247 1.65 7.55 -17.29
N ILE A 248 2.92 7.22 -17.39
CA ILE A 248 3.99 8.17 -17.62
C ILE A 248 5.22 7.45 -18.14
N ALA A 249 5.97 8.08 -19.00
CA ALA A 249 7.14 7.47 -19.60
C ALA A 249 8.39 7.63 -18.72
N SER A 250 8.62 8.82 -18.15
CA SER A 250 9.87 9.11 -17.41
C SER A 250 9.76 10.37 -16.57
N CYS A 251 10.58 10.44 -15.50
CA CYS A 251 10.90 11.66 -14.81
C CYS A 251 12.05 12.39 -15.53
N LYS A 252 11.92 13.67 -15.68
CA LYS A 252 12.97 14.59 -16.17
C LYS A 252 12.83 15.93 -15.48
N GLU A 253 13.90 16.66 -15.35
CA GLU A 253 13.92 18.03 -14.81
C GLU A 253 13.31 19.03 -15.77
#